data_dfd8e345f1e0fddf34cd160e875f177c
#
_entry.id   dfd8e345f1e0fddf34cd160e875f177c
#
_cell.length_a   1.000
_cell.length_b   1.000
_cell.length_c   1.000
_cell.angle_alpha   90.00
_cell.angle_beta   90.00
_cell.angle_gamma   90.00
#
_symmetry.space_group_name_H-M   'P 1'
#
loop_
_entity.id
_entity.type
_entity.pdbx_description
1 polymer ?
#
loop_
_entity_poly.entity_id
_entity_poly.type
_entity_poly.pdbx_seq_one_letter_code
_entity_poly.pdbx_strand_id
1 'polypeptide(L)' 'MAERSQNLQDVFLNAVRKQKISLTIFLVNGVKLTGIVTSFDNFCVLLRRDGHSQLVYKHAISTIMPSQPVQMLSLIHI' A
#
# COMPACT_ATOMS: atom_id res chain seq x y z
N MET A 1 10.30 16.88 -8.59
CA MET A 1 9.20 16.41 -9.42
C MET A 1 8.13 15.75 -8.60
N ALA A 2 6.89 16.13 -8.83
CA ALA A 2 5.78 15.53 -8.10
C ALA A 2 5.68 14.04 -8.36
N GLU A 3 6.08 13.62 -9.56
CA GLU A 3 6.02 12.22 -9.93
C GLU A 3 6.87 11.34 -9.03
N ARG A 4 7.92 11.87 -8.46
CA ARG A 4 8.80 11.05 -7.63
C ARG A 4 8.11 10.57 -6.37
N SER A 5 7.34 11.44 -5.73
CA SER A 5 6.59 11.02 -4.55
C SER A 5 5.57 9.98 -4.90
N GLN A 6 4.86 10.19 -6.00
CA GLN A 6 3.87 9.22 -6.45
C GLN A 6 4.54 7.93 -6.86
N ASN A 7 5.71 8.01 -7.49
CA ASN A 7 6.42 6.80 -7.88
C ASN A 7 6.85 5.98 -6.70
N LEU A 8 7.30 6.59 -5.63
CA LEU A 8 7.66 5.87 -4.44
C LEU A 8 6.47 5.11 -3.88
N GLN A 9 5.35 5.80 -3.76
CA GLN A 9 4.13 5.21 -3.24
C GLN A 9 3.65 4.07 -4.15
N ASP A 10 3.63 4.32 -5.45
CA ASP A 10 3.17 3.33 -6.40
C ASP A 10 4.11 2.14 -6.50
N VAL A 11 5.41 2.38 -6.44
CA VAL A 11 6.39 1.28 -6.44
C VAL A 11 6.18 0.39 -5.23
N PHE A 12 5.99 0.99 -4.07
CA PHE A 12 5.76 0.23 -2.85
C PHE A 12 4.46 -0.59 -2.95
N LEU A 13 3.37 0.06 -3.35
CA LEU A 13 2.09 -0.62 -3.45
C LEU A 13 2.12 -1.73 -4.49
N ASN A 14 2.79 -1.49 -5.61
CA ASN A 14 2.91 -2.49 -6.64
C ASN A 14 3.74 -3.68 -6.17
N ALA A 15 4.81 -3.42 -5.43
CA ALA A 15 5.67 -4.47 -4.90
C ALA A 15 4.92 -5.37 -3.93
N VAL A 16 4.19 -4.78 -2.98
CA VAL A 16 3.44 -5.58 -2.00
C VAL A 16 2.30 -6.32 -2.68
N ARG A 17 1.70 -5.73 -3.71
CA ARG A 17 0.65 -6.39 -4.46
C ARG A 17 1.18 -7.62 -5.18
N LYS A 18 2.29 -7.47 -5.88
CA LYS A 18 2.89 -8.58 -6.64
C LYS A 18 3.36 -9.69 -5.73
N GLN A 19 3.94 -9.34 -4.60
CA GLN A 19 4.49 -10.31 -3.67
C GLN A 19 3.45 -10.83 -2.69
N LYS A 20 2.22 -10.30 -2.77
CA LYS A 20 1.10 -10.71 -1.93
C LYS A 20 1.44 -10.63 -0.45
N ILE A 21 2.08 -9.54 -0.09
CA ILE A 21 2.49 -9.29 1.29
C ILE A 21 1.34 -8.64 2.03
N SER A 22 0.97 -9.19 3.17
CA SER A 22 -0.05 -8.61 4.00
C SER A 22 0.41 -7.28 4.58
N LEU A 23 -0.48 -6.30 4.59
CA LEU A 23 -0.19 -4.97 5.11
C LEU A 23 -1.06 -4.65 6.29
N THR A 24 -0.54 -3.83 7.19
CA THR A 24 -1.33 -3.15 8.19
C THR A 24 -1.34 -1.67 7.83
N ILE A 25 -2.53 -1.14 7.61
CA ILE A 25 -2.71 0.26 7.24
C ILE A 25 -3.30 1.01 8.40
N PHE A 26 -2.60 2.04 8.85
CA PHE A 26 -3.10 2.92 9.91
C PHE A 26 -3.71 4.15 9.29
N LEU A 27 -4.96 4.43 9.63
CA LEU A 27 -5.66 5.60 9.13
C LEU A 27 -5.44 6.77 10.07
N VAL A 28 -5.65 7.97 9.55
CA VAL A 28 -5.43 9.19 10.33
C VAL A 28 -6.37 9.29 11.53
N ASN A 29 -7.49 8.59 11.49
CA ASN A 29 -8.43 8.57 12.62
C ASN A 29 -8.11 7.49 13.65
N GLY A 30 -7.00 6.77 13.48
CA GLY A 30 -6.57 5.75 14.43
C GLY A 30 -7.05 4.35 14.12
N VAL A 31 -7.86 4.18 13.09
CA VAL A 31 -8.33 2.85 12.70
C VAL A 31 -7.19 2.09 12.02
N LYS A 32 -7.13 0.79 12.29
CA LYS A 32 -6.12 -0.09 11.74
C LYS A 32 -6.79 -1.13 10.85
N LEU A 33 -6.30 -1.27 9.62
CA LEU A 33 -6.82 -2.23 8.66
C LEU A 33 -5.69 -3.17 8.24
N THR A 34 -6.02 -4.43 8.02
CA THR A 34 -5.04 -5.43 7.59
C THR A 34 -5.55 -6.14 6.36
N GLY A 35 -4.66 -6.44 5.43
CA GLY A 35 -5.04 -7.17 4.23
C GLY A 35 -3.97 -7.11 3.16
N ILE A 36 -4.33 -7.58 1.97
CA ILE A 36 -3.43 -7.64 0.82
C ILE A 36 -3.96 -6.69 -0.24
N VAL A 37 -3.07 -5.90 -0.80
CA VAL A 37 -3.45 -4.99 -1.89
C VAL A 37 -3.73 -5.80 -3.14
N THR A 38 -4.93 -5.64 -3.69
CA THR A 38 -5.29 -6.29 -4.95
C THR A 38 -5.24 -5.31 -6.11
N SER A 39 -5.46 -4.04 -5.84
CA SER A 39 -5.43 -3.02 -6.87
C SER A 39 -5.27 -1.66 -6.19
N PHE A 40 -4.86 -0.67 -6.95
CA PHE A 40 -4.79 0.71 -6.44
C PHE A 40 -4.76 1.68 -7.61
N ASP A 41 -5.13 2.91 -7.34
CA ASP A 41 -5.02 3.98 -8.32
C ASP A 41 -4.49 5.23 -7.64
N ASN A 42 -4.66 6.39 -8.27
CA ASN A 42 -4.11 7.64 -7.74
C ASN A 42 -4.72 8.05 -6.41
N PHE A 43 -5.92 7.59 -6.10
CA PHE A 43 -6.66 8.06 -4.94
C PHE A 43 -6.99 6.98 -3.93
N CYS A 44 -7.01 5.74 -4.35
CA CYS A 44 -7.55 4.64 -3.54
C CYS A 44 -6.68 3.42 -3.60
N VAL A 45 -6.80 2.61 -2.57
CA VAL A 45 -6.18 1.28 -2.50
C VAL A 45 -7.27 0.28 -2.19
N LEU A 46 -7.32 -0.79 -2.96
CA LEU A 46 -8.27 -1.87 -2.71
C LEU A 46 -7.56 -2.96 -1.92
N LEU A 47 -8.05 -3.19 -0.72
CA LEU A 47 -7.46 -4.11 0.23
C LEU A 47 -8.37 -5.31 0.40
N ARG A 48 -7.80 -6.51 0.35
CA ARG A 48 -8.58 -7.73 0.48
C ARG A 48 -8.18 -8.49 1.73
N ARG A 49 -9.20 -8.93 2.47
CA ARG A 49 -8.97 -9.73 3.66
C ARG A 49 -10.14 -10.70 3.83
N ASP A 50 -9.84 -12.00 3.95
CA ASP A 50 -10.84 -13.03 4.23
C ASP A 50 -12.00 -13.01 3.24
N GLY A 51 -11.70 -12.76 1.97
CA GLY A 51 -12.73 -12.72 0.94
C GLY A 51 -13.50 -11.42 0.85
N HIS A 52 -13.18 -10.46 1.71
CA HIS A 52 -13.82 -9.14 1.70
C HIS A 52 -12.86 -8.12 1.11
N SER A 53 -13.40 -7.22 0.30
CA SER A 53 -12.62 -6.12 -0.27
C SER A 53 -13.01 -4.81 0.40
N GLN A 54 -12.01 -4.01 0.73
CA GLN A 54 -12.21 -2.69 1.33
C GLN A 54 -11.51 -1.66 0.48
N LEU A 55 -12.21 -0.58 0.20
CA LEU A 55 -11.64 0.54 -0.54
C LEU A 55 -11.17 1.58 0.46
N VAL A 56 -9.89 1.91 0.37
CA VAL A 56 -9.28 2.84 1.33
C VAL A 56 -8.74 4.03 0.56
N TYR A 57 -9.12 5.24 0.96
CA TYR A 57 -8.63 6.44 0.32
C TYR A 57 -7.23 6.75 0.80
N LYS A 58 -6.35 7.04 -0.15
CA LYS A 58 -4.94 7.27 0.17
C LYS A 58 -4.74 8.42 1.14
N HIS A 59 -5.53 9.49 1.00
CA HIS A 59 -5.34 10.64 1.88
C HIS A 59 -5.80 10.38 3.32
N ALA A 60 -6.49 9.28 3.56
CA ALA A 60 -6.87 8.88 4.92
C ALA A 60 -5.82 7.98 5.55
N ILE A 61 -4.80 7.60 4.80
CA ILE A 61 -3.77 6.70 5.29
C ILE A 61 -2.66 7.50 5.97
N SER A 62 -2.33 7.10 7.20
CA SER A 62 -1.22 7.68 7.92
C SER A 62 0.07 6.90 7.69
N THR A 63 0.01 5.59 7.85
CA THR A 63 1.18 4.73 7.76
C THR A 63 0.78 3.37 7.23
N ILE A 64 1.68 2.76 6.47
CA ILE A 64 1.49 1.40 5.99
C ILE A 64 2.69 0.58 6.45
N MET A 65 2.41 -0.54 7.12
CA MET A 65 3.47 -1.43 7.60
C MET A 65 3.30 -2.80 6.99
N PRO A 66 4.26 -3.24 6.16
CA PRO A 66 4.20 -4.59 5.61
C PRO A 66 4.54 -5.60 6.69
N SER A 67 3.99 -6.82 6.56
CA SER A 67 4.21 -7.88 7.52
C SER A 67 5.61 -8.50 7.40
N GLN A 68 6.29 -8.22 6.29
CA GLN A 68 7.64 -8.73 6.05
C GLN A 68 8.37 -7.75 5.14
N PRO A 69 9.70 -7.88 5.03
CA PRO A 69 10.47 -6.98 4.16
C PRO A 69 9.97 -7.03 2.72
N VAL A 70 9.95 -5.87 2.07
CA VAL A 70 9.48 -5.72 0.70
C VAL A 70 10.68 -5.52 -0.21
N GLN A 71 10.70 -6.29 -1.29
CA GLN A 71 11.75 -6.17 -2.30
C GLN A 71 11.50 -4.93 -3.15
N MET A 72 12.35 -3.93 -3.02
CA MET A 72 12.21 -2.69 -3.77
C MET A 72 13.54 -2.29 -4.38
N LEU A 73 14.19 -3.26 -5.04
CA LEU A 73 15.53 -3.04 -5.57
C LEU A 73 15.55 -1.96 -6.64
N SER A 74 14.52 -1.88 -7.46
CA SER A 74 14.49 -0.87 -8.50
C SER A 74 14.49 0.53 -7.92
N LEU A 75 13.91 0.71 -6.74
CA LEU A 75 13.91 1.99 -6.08
C LEU A 75 15.28 2.30 -5.48
N ILE A 76 15.94 1.27 -4.95
CA ILE A 76 17.24 1.45 -4.32
C ILE A 76 18.29 1.85 -5.34
N HIS A 77 18.13 1.42 -6.56
CA HIS A 77 19.08 1.74 -7.61
C HIS A 77 19.08 3.21 -8.00
N ILE A 78 18.11 3.92 -7.63
CA ILE A 78 18.06 5.35 -7.89
C ILE A 78 18.90 6.13 -6.88
#